data_93f645d3b041cdd5d090536986e63306
#
_entry.id   93f645d3b041cdd5d090536986e63306
#
_cell.length_a   1.000
_cell.length_b   1.000
_cell.length_c   1.000
_cell.angle_alpha   90.00
_cell.angle_beta   90.00
_cell.angle_gamma   90.00
#
_symmetry.space_group_name_H-M   'P 1'
#
loop_
_entity.id
_entity.type
_entity.pdbx_description
1 polymer ?
#
loop_
_entity_poly.entity_id
_entity_poly.type
_entity_poly.pdbx_seq_one_letter_code
_entity_poly.pdbx_strand_id
1 'polypeptide(L)'
;MPNSSYADIYQTLKARIDGGQWQAGTTLPSENELCTEFGVSRNTVRRALELLIDEALIIRKPGIGSSVAARPGKRPGVPVIGLDLGTALERLPFYNRLLQTGTQEACARYGARLCLFNKEAMTEEAMESLSGFISVSTDPRQFPLLRNFVRSGKPVTVINRIPVQPELSWLSVDYEAEAAEMVGYALDMGLRRVAILGSCPGGEGFALRTVGWKKAFLERDLTPPAELMLESGKAFQESEMQQFLAEQRPEAIFVTAGEFMNFLLVAGMRLNSCFFDDVLVMCFDDFSELEAWRSIPIAFIQMPLREMAEAAVRHIVEYPGHPQPLHRIMKSRFVFNAGCLALNRKRGK
;
A
#
# COMPACT_ATOMS: atom_id res chain seq x y z
N MET A 1 58.84 1.96 -5.02
CA MET A 1 57.71 1.96 -4.07
C MET A 1 57.46 0.56 -3.64
N PRO A 2 57.39 0.22 -2.32
CA PRO A 2 57.07 -1.13 -1.93
C PRO A 2 55.66 -1.51 -2.48
N ASN A 3 55.57 -2.70 -3.03
CA ASN A 3 54.36 -3.26 -3.58
C ASN A 3 53.32 -3.34 -2.44
N SER A 4 52.36 -2.44 -2.39
CA SER A 4 51.30 -2.46 -1.35
C SER A 4 50.54 -3.78 -1.44
N SER A 5 50.53 -4.54 -0.35
CA SER A 5 49.76 -5.77 -0.31
C SER A 5 48.23 -5.45 -0.28
N TYR A 6 47.39 -6.42 -0.61
CA TYR A 6 45.93 -6.24 -0.48
C TYR A 6 45.51 -5.90 0.97
N ALA A 7 46.32 -6.34 1.97
CA ALA A 7 46.07 -6.02 3.37
C ALA A 7 46.35 -4.55 3.70
N ASP A 8 47.43 -3.97 3.12
CA ASP A 8 47.79 -2.56 3.31
C ASP A 8 46.72 -1.65 2.66
N ILE A 9 46.27 -2.02 1.48
CA ILE A 9 45.18 -1.31 0.79
C ILE A 9 43.90 -1.38 1.62
N TYR A 10 43.51 -2.57 2.09
CA TYR A 10 42.33 -2.74 2.95
C TYR A 10 42.43 -1.83 4.20
N GLN A 11 43.60 -1.84 4.91
CA GLN A 11 43.76 -1.00 6.10
C GLN A 11 43.65 0.51 5.77
N THR A 12 44.23 0.93 4.65
CA THR A 12 44.18 2.34 4.20
C THR A 12 42.73 2.75 3.87
N LEU A 13 42.01 1.94 3.12
CA LEU A 13 40.61 2.23 2.76
C LEU A 13 39.70 2.20 3.99
N LYS A 14 39.95 1.25 4.91
CA LYS A 14 39.24 1.17 6.19
C LYS A 14 39.46 2.43 7.03
N ALA A 15 40.68 2.89 7.17
CA ALA A 15 41.01 4.10 7.90
C ALA A 15 40.33 5.34 7.34
N ARG A 16 40.14 5.43 6.01
CA ARG A 16 39.38 6.52 5.37
C ARG A 16 37.90 6.49 5.74
N ILE A 17 37.33 5.32 5.88
CA ILE A 17 35.93 5.13 6.30
C ILE A 17 35.79 5.45 7.79
N ASP A 18 36.61 4.85 8.63
CA ASP A 18 36.57 4.99 10.09
C ASP A 18 36.92 6.43 10.53
N GLY A 19 37.82 7.09 9.81
CA GLY A 19 38.21 8.49 10.03
C GLY A 19 37.22 9.50 9.46
N GLY A 20 36.11 9.07 8.84
CA GLY A 20 35.05 9.94 8.31
C GLY A 20 35.41 10.67 7.01
N GLN A 21 36.56 10.37 6.40
CA GLN A 21 36.93 10.93 5.08
C GLN A 21 35.93 10.51 4.01
N TRP A 22 35.37 9.29 4.12
CA TRP A 22 34.28 8.80 3.31
C TRP A 22 33.08 8.54 4.20
N GLN A 23 32.07 9.38 4.04
CA GLN A 23 30.82 9.25 4.79
C GLN A 23 29.94 8.12 4.21
N ALA A 24 28.97 7.65 5.01
CA ALA A 24 27.97 6.68 4.58
C ALA A 24 27.31 7.12 3.25
N GLY A 25 27.21 6.19 2.30
CA GLY A 25 26.69 6.45 0.96
C GLY A 25 27.70 7.05 -0.04
N THR A 26 28.91 7.46 0.39
CA THR A 26 29.95 7.95 -0.52
C THR A 26 30.35 6.86 -1.51
N THR A 27 30.35 7.14 -2.79
CA THR A 27 30.86 6.22 -3.82
C THR A 27 32.37 6.18 -3.75
N LEU A 28 32.95 4.98 -3.67
CA LEU A 28 34.39 4.76 -3.70
C LEU A 28 34.93 5.00 -5.11
N PRO A 29 36.23 5.35 -5.24
CA PRO A 29 36.91 5.34 -6.52
C PRO A 29 36.77 3.97 -7.19
N SER A 30 36.72 3.95 -8.52
CA SER A 30 36.64 2.72 -9.32
C SER A 30 37.86 1.81 -9.08
N GLU A 31 37.73 0.51 -9.37
CA GLU A 31 38.84 -0.43 -9.30
C GLU A 31 40.09 0.08 -10.08
N ASN A 32 39.88 0.74 -11.23
CA ASN A 32 40.96 1.28 -12.06
C ASN A 32 41.65 2.48 -11.41
N GLU A 33 40.90 3.38 -10.81
CA GLU A 33 41.43 4.54 -10.07
C GLU A 33 42.24 4.08 -8.85
N LEU A 34 41.72 3.09 -8.11
CA LEU A 34 42.43 2.49 -6.97
C LEU A 34 43.70 1.76 -7.44
N CYS A 35 43.68 1.06 -8.57
CA CYS A 35 44.90 0.46 -9.15
C CYS A 35 45.96 1.51 -9.42
N THR A 36 45.57 2.66 -9.97
CA THR A 36 46.48 3.78 -10.26
C THR A 36 46.99 4.42 -8.98
N GLU A 37 46.14 4.64 -7.99
CA GLU A 37 46.47 5.25 -6.71
C GLU A 37 47.48 4.42 -5.92
N PHE A 38 47.26 3.10 -5.84
CA PHE A 38 48.12 2.20 -5.04
C PHE A 38 49.24 1.54 -5.84
N GLY A 39 49.28 1.72 -7.16
CA GLY A 39 50.30 1.09 -8.01
C GLY A 39 50.26 -0.42 -8.06
N VAL A 40 49.06 -1.03 -8.00
CA VAL A 40 48.88 -2.50 -7.88
C VAL A 40 47.96 -3.05 -8.95
N SER A 41 47.95 -4.40 -9.04
CA SER A 41 47.06 -5.11 -9.97
C SER A 41 45.56 -5.00 -9.56
N ARG A 42 44.68 -5.13 -10.53
CA ARG A 42 43.21 -5.15 -10.31
C ARG A 42 42.78 -6.27 -9.35
N ASN A 43 43.44 -7.42 -9.40
CA ASN A 43 43.16 -8.54 -8.49
C ASN A 43 43.49 -8.18 -7.02
N THR A 44 44.59 -7.43 -6.80
CA THR A 44 44.98 -6.96 -5.47
C THR A 44 43.98 -6.00 -4.88
N VAL A 45 43.50 -5.02 -5.70
CA VAL A 45 42.43 -4.07 -5.30
C VAL A 45 41.13 -4.81 -5.01
N ARG A 46 40.73 -5.73 -5.90
CA ARG A 46 39.50 -6.49 -5.74
C ARG A 46 39.48 -7.29 -4.43
N ARG A 47 40.59 -7.92 -4.09
CA ARG A 47 40.74 -8.68 -2.83
C ARG A 47 40.63 -7.78 -1.59
N ALA A 48 41.16 -6.56 -1.65
CA ALA A 48 41.00 -5.56 -0.60
C ALA A 48 39.54 -5.09 -0.45
N LEU A 49 38.87 -4.87 -1.56
CA LEU A 49 37.46 -4.49 -1.56
C LEU A 49 36.55 -5.63 -1.06
N GLU A 50 36.84 -6.87 -1.37
CA GLU A 50 36.13 -8.05 -0.85
C GLU A 50 36.19 -8.10 0.69
N LEU A 51 37.37 -7.84 1.30
CA LEU A 51 37.47 -7.75 2.75
C LEU A 51 36.62 -6.64 3.36
N LEU A 52 36.54 -5.47 2.69
CA LEU A 52 35.67 -4.40 3.14
C LEU A 52 34.18 -4.76 3.01
N ILE A 53 33.81 -5.54 1.99
CA ILE A 53 32.45 -6.09 1.82
C ILE A 53 32.15 -7.11 2.92
N ASP A 54 33.09 -8.02 3.19
CA ASP A 54 32.95 -9.05 4.23
C ASP A 54 32.79 -8.44 5.64
N GLU A 55 33.41 -7.29 5.89
CA GLU A 55 33.22 -6.53 7.12
C GLU A 55 31.99 -5.55 7.07
N ALA A 56 31.22 -5.58 6.00
CA ALA A 56 30.08 -4.69 5.80
C ALA A 56 30.44 -3.19 5.88
N LEU A 57 31.66 -2.83 5.53
CA LEU A 57 32.10 -1.43 5.47
C LEU A 57 31.67 -0.77 4.18
N ILE A 58 31.58 -1.54 3.09
CA ILE A 58 31.11 -1.08 1.78
C ILE A 58 30.08 -2.05 1.19
N ILE A 59 29.25 -1.54 0.30
CA ILE A 59 28.30 -2.30 -0.52
C ILE A 59 28.65 -2.15 -1.99
N ARG A 60 28.53 -3.24 -2.77
CA ARG A 60 28.78 -3.26 -4.20
C ARG A 60 27.44 -3.29 -4.95
N LYS A 61 27.26 -2.36 -5.90
CA LYS A 61 26.10 -2.35 -6.79
C LYS A 61 26.53 -2.67 -8.22
N PRO A 62 25.98 -3.71 -8.86
CA PRO A 62 26.29 -4.04 -10.25
C PRO A 62 26.06 -2.82 -11.17
N GLY A 63 27.06 -2.48 -12.01
CA GLY A 63 26.99 -1.35 -12.94
C GLY A 63 27.19 0.05 -12.35
N ILE A 64 27.21 0.21 -11.03
CA ILE A 64 27.35 1.52 -10.36
C ILE A 64 28.71 1.63 -9.62
N GLY A 65 29.22 0.52 -9.06
CA GLY A 65 30.47 0.53 -8.29
C GLY A 65 30.25 0.17 -6.82
N SER A 66 31.21 0.56 -5.98
CA SER A 66 31.18 0.34 -4.52
C SER A 66 30.91 1.66 -3.79
N SER A 67 30.14 1.60 -2.70
CA SER A 67 29.89 2.76 -1.84
C SER A 67 29.99 2.37 -0.36
N VAL A 68 30.32 3.34 0.50
CA VAL A 68 30.37 3.13 1.96
C VAL A 68 29.00 2.71 2.45
N ALA A 69 28.95 1.67 3.29
CA ALA A 69 27.72 1.17 3.88
C ALA A 69 27.04 2.23 4.77
N ALA A 70 25.72 2.25 4.82
CA ALA A 70 24.97 3.19 5.66
C ALA A 70 25.29 3.08 7.16
N ARG A 71 25.76 1.88 7.58
CA ARG A 71 26.27 1.61 8.93
C ARG A 71 27.54 0.74 8.80
N PRO A 72 28.71 1.37 8.61
CA PRO A 72 29.96 0.64 8.46
C PRO A 72 30.23 -0.28 9.68
N GLY A 73 30.66 -1.52 9.43
CA GLY A 73 30.99 -2.48 10.48
C GLY A 73 29.82 -3.29 11.06
N LYS A 74 28.58 -2.99 10.71
CA LYS A 74 27.46 -3.92 10.96
C LYS A 74 27.17 -4.69 9.67
N ARG A 75 27.40 -6.01 9.69
CA ARG A 75 26.84 -6.87 8.62
C ARG A 75 25.38 -6.52 8.48
N PRO A 76 24.85 -6.24 7.27
CA PRO A 76 23.42 -6.09 7.11
C PRO A 76 22.77 -7.40 7.59
N GLY A 77 22.19 -7.35 8.79
CA GLY A 77 21.32 -8.44 9.25
C GLY A 77 20.19 -8.61 8.24
N VAL A 78 19.52 -9.75 8.25
CA VAL A 78 18.30 -9.93 7.47
C VAL A 78 17.36 -8.75 7.77
N PRO A 79 16.98 -7.94 6.77
CA PRO A 79 16.11 -6.79 7.00
C PRO A 79 14.84 -7.22 7.73
N VAL A 80 14.43 -6.47 8.75
CA VAL A 80 13.18 -6.70 9.48
C VAL A 80 12.22 -5.57 9.13
N ILE A 81 11.12 -5.93 8.50
CA ILE A 81 10.09 -4.99 8.05
C ILE A 81 8.90 -5.06 9.00
N GLY A 82 8.58 -3.94 9.62
CA GLY A 82 7.37 -3.80 10.42
C GLY A 82 6.14 -3.59 9.53
N LEU A 83 5.04 -4.26 9.85
CA LEU A 83 3.74 -4.05 9.22
C LEU A 83 2.69 -3.77 10.28
N ASP A 84 2.08 -2.57 10.20
CA ASP A 84 0.88 -2.22 10.95
C ASP A 84 -0.31 -2.18 9.99
N LEU A 85 -1.29 -3.04 10.23
CA LEU A 85 -2.53 -3.12 9.45
C LEU A 85 -3.61 -2.13 9.94
N GLY A 86 -3.28 -1.32 10.93
CA GLY A 86 -4.16 -0.28 11.46
C GLY A 86 -5.42 -0.84 12.14
N THR A 87 -6.43 0.01 12.26
CA THR A 87 -7.73 -0.35 12.85
C THR A 87 -8.60 -1.24 11.95
N ALA A 88 -8.16 -1.47 10.73
CA ALA A 88 -8.88 -2.30 9.76
C ALA A 88 -8.78 -3.80 10.06
N LEU A 89 -7.91 -4.22 11.00
CA LEU A 89 -7.62 -5.63 11.27
C LEU A 89 -8.87 -6.45 11.62
N GLU A 90 -9.81 -5.85 12.32
CA GLU A 90 -11.05 -6.50 12.75
C GLU A 90 -12.20 -6.33 11.75
N ARG A 91 -12.18 -5.25 10.95
CA ARG A 91 -13.30 -4.84 10.09
C ARG A 91 -13.21 -5.34 8.66
N LEU A 92 -11.99 -5.56 8.14
CA LEU A 92 -11.75 -5.94 6.75
C LEU A 92 -10.80 -7.15 6.64
N PRO A 93 -11.24 -8.36 7.05
CA PRO A 93 -10.36 -9.53 7.13
C PRO A 93 -9.75 -9.92 5.78
N PHE A 94 -10.47 -9.78 4.66
CA PHE A 94 -9.94 -10.08 3.31
C PHE A 94 -8.85 -9.10 2.89
N TYR A 95 -9.10 -7.81 3.04
CA TYR A 95 -8.17 -6.74 2.75
C TYR A 95 -6.86 -6.94 3.52
N ASN A 96 -6.95 -7.17 4.82
CA ASN A 96 -5.79 -7.38 5.69
C ASN A 96 -5.04 -8.66 5.34
N ARG A 97 -5.74 -9.74 5.03
CA ARG A 97 -5.14 -11.00 4.60
C ARG A 97 -4.33 -10.82 3.32
N LEU A 98 -4.86 -10.10 2.32
CA LEU A 98 -4.16 -9.86 1.06
C LEU A 98 -2.89 -9.02 1.27
N LEU A 99 -2.95 -7.97 2.07
CA LEU A 99 -1.78 -7.15 2.41
C LEU A 99 -0.75 -7.93 3.22
N GLN A 100 -1.18 -8.65 4.25
CA GLN A 100 -0.28 -9.45 5.07
C GLN A 100 0.40 -10.54 4.23
N THR A 101 -0.37 -11.31 3.46
CA THR A 101 0.16 -12.36 2.60
C THR A 101 1.11 -11.78 1.54
N GLY A 102 0.70 -10.72 0.86
CA GLY A 102 1.54 -10.04 -0.13
C GLY A 102 2.85 -9.51 0.47
N THR A 103 2.79 -8.93 1.68
CA THR A 103 4.01 -8.48 2.39
C THR A 103 4.90 -9.65 2.78
N GLN A 104 4.33 -10.77 3.24
CA GLN A 104 5.07 -11.97 3.60
C GLN A 104 5.76 -12.61 2.38
N GLU A 105 5.05 -12.72 1.27
CA GLU A 105 5.59 -13.23 -0.01
C GLU A 105 6.73 -12.33 -0.52
N ALA A 106 6.54 -11.01 -0.45
CA ALA A 106 7.57 -10.04 -0.83
C ALA A 106 8.79 -10.11 0.10
N CYS A 107 8.60 -10.19 1.43
CA CYS A 107 9.70 -10.37 2.36
C CYS A 107 10.52 -11.63 2.05
N ALA A 108 9.86 -12.76 1.78
CA ALA A 108 10.53 -13.99 1.37
C ALA A 108 11.34 -13.81 0.07
N ARG A 109 10.77 -13.12 -0.93
CA ARG A 109 11.45 -12.85 -2.22
C ARG A 109 12.68 -11.95 -2.08
N TYR A 110 12.63 -10.94 -1.21
CA TYR A 110 13.69 -9.96 -1.01
C TYR A 110 14.61 -10.28 0.16
N GLY A 111 14.51 -11.49 0.75
CA GLY A 111 15.38 -11.92 1.85
C GLY A 111 15.18 -11.12 3.14
N ALA A 112 13.97 -10.63 3.40
CA ALA A 112 13.59 -9.89 4.59
C ALA A 112 12.74 -10.74 5.54
N ARG A 113 12.57 -10.29 6.79
CA ARG A 113 11.64 -10.86 7.76
C ARG A 113 10.50 -9.88 8.02
N LEU A 114 9.29 -10.40 8.14
CA LEU A 114 8.10 -9.64 8.52
C LEU A 114 7.93 -9.66 10.04
N CYS A 115 7.64 -8.48 10.61
CA CYS A 115 7.23 -8.31 11.99
C CYS A 115 5.86 -7.60 12.00
N LEU A 116 4.82 -8.26 12.52
CA LEU A 116 3.50 -7.67 12.63
C LEU A 116 3.42 -6.80 13.90
N PHE A 117 2.88 -5.62 13.73
CA PHE A 117 2.59 -4.69 14.83
C PHE A 117 1.09 -4.48 14.94
N ASN A 118 0.63 -4.34 16.18
CA ASN A 118 -0.65 -3.70 16.43
C ASN A 118 -0.42 -2.23 16.77
N LYS A 119 -1.46 -1.43 16.63
CA LYS A 119 -1.42 0.03 16.86
C LYS A 119 -0.86 0.43 18.24
N GLU A 120 -1.09 -0.41 19.26
CA GLU A 120 -0.71 -0.14 20.64
C GLU A 120 0.76 -0.49 20.91
N ALA A 121 1.35 -1.37 20.10
CA ALA A 121 2.75 -1.80 20.21
C ALA A 121 3.74 -0.92 19.43
N MET A 122 3.28 0.16 18.79
CA MET A 122 4.11 1.10 18.04
C MET A 122 4.84 2.06 19.00
N THR A 123 5.85 1.57 19.71
CA THR A 123 6.77 2.38 20.50
C THR A 123 8.05 2.66 19.72
N GLU A 124 8.75 3.75 20.04
CA GLU A 124 10.05 4.06 19.42
C GLU A 124 11.03 2.90 19.60
N GLU A 125 11.07 2.29 20.80
CA GLU A 125 11.95 1.16 21.12
C GLU A 125 11.64 -0.07 20.25
N ALA A 126 10.36 -0.42 20.07
CA ALA A 126 9.95 -1.53 19.22
C ALA A 126 10.35 -1.29 17.75
N MET A 127 10.30 -0.04 17.31
CA MET A 127 10.67 0.36 15.95
C MET A 127 12.18 0.44 15.72
N GLU A 128 13.01 0.57 16.78
CA GLU A 128 14.48 0.62 16.64
C GLU A 128 15.09 -0.60 15.96
N SER A 129 14.55 -1.79 16.21
CA SER A 129 15.01 -3.04 15.62
C SER A 129 14.64 -3.23 14.15
N LEU A 130 13.72 -2.39 13.60
CA LEU A 130 13.23 -2.51 12.24
C LEU A 130 14.18 -1.86 11.24
N SER A 131 14.25 -2.43 10.04
CA SER A 131 14.92 -1.85 8.88
C SER A 131 14.05 -0.85 8.12
N GLY A 132 12.73 -0.96 8.25
CA GLY A 132 11.73 -0.09 7.67
C GLY A 132 10.33 -0.48 8.11
N PHE A 133 9.33 0.33 7.73
CA PHE A 133 7.98 0.18 8.25
C PHE A 133 6.90 0.41 7.18
N ILE A 134 5.88 -0.43 7.19
CA ILE A 134 4.68 -0.31 6.35
C ILE A 134 3.50 -0.04 7.27
N SER A 135 2.82 1.09 7.06
CA SER A 135 1.62 1.46 7.80
C SER A 135 0.43 1.52 6.86
N VAL A 136 -0.65 0.81 7.20
CA VAL A 136 -1.84 0.70 6.36
C VAL A 136 -2.97 1.55 6.93
N SER A 137 -3.63 2.35 6.09
CA SER A 137 -4.75 3.23 6.50
C SER A 137 -4.45 4.05 7.76
N THR A 138 -3.26 4.60 7.80
CA THR A 138 -2.65 5.26 8.96
C THR A 138 -3.55 6.33 9.57
N ASP A 139 -3.75 6.27 10.88
CA ASP A 139 -4.39 7.35 11.63
C ASP A 139 -3.48 8.61 11.55
N PRO A 140 -4.01 9.80 11.20
CA PRO A 140 -3.22 11.02 11.14
C PRO A 140 -2.42 11.33 12.41
N ARG A 141 -2.89 10.87 13.57
CA ARG A 141 -2.20 11.03 14.86
C ARG A 141 -0.87 10.26 14.94
N GLN A 142 -0.66 9.29 14.07
CA GLN A 142 0.58 8.49 14.00
C GLN A 142 1.66 9.12 13.10
N PHE A 143 1.30 10.08 12.23
CA PHE A 143 2.28 10.69 11.33
C PHE A 143 3.50 11.31 12.02
N PRO A 144 3.41 11.97 13.18
CA PRO A 144 4.59 12.45 13.89
C PRO A 144 5.59 11.33 14.22
N LEU A 145 5.10 10.17 14.70
CA LEU A 145 5.93 9.00 14.99
C LEU A 145 6.60 8.46 13.73
N LEU A 146 5.84 8.30 12.64
CA LEU A 146 6.37 7.83 11.36
C LEU A 146 7.42 8.78 10.78
N ARG A 147 7.25 10.09 10.94
CA ARG A 147 8.26 11.09 10.55
C ARG A 147 9.56 10.95 11.33
N ASN A 148 9.49 10.74 12.64
CA ASN A 148 10.67 10.51 13.47
C ASN A 148 11.42 9.27 12.99
N PHE A 149 10.70 8.23 12.60
CA PHE A 149 11.28 7.01 12.05
C PHE A 149 12.04 7.27 10.73
N VAL A 150 11.43 8.04 9.81
CA VAL A 150 12.12 8.46 8.58
C VAL A 150 13.35 9.32 8.87
N ARG A 151 13.26 10.26 9.82
CA ARG A 151 14.41 11.11 10.23
C ARG A 151 15.56 10.31 10.86
N SER A 152 15.28 9.14 11.44
CA SER A 152 16.32 8.20 11.90
C SER A 152 16.97 7.40 10.76
N GLY A 153 16.66 7.72 9.50
CA GLY A 153 17.23 7.08 8.30
C GLY A 153 16.57 5.78 7.91
N LYS A 154 15.35 5.51 8.38
CA LYS A 154 14.60 4.28 8.08
C LYS A 154 13.41 4.59 7.18
N PRO A 155 13.23 3.87 6.06
CA PRO A 155 12.11 4.09 5.15
C PRO A 155 10.76 3.69 5.78
N VAL A 156 9.75 4.52 5.53
CA VAL A 156 8.35 4.25 5.88
C VAL A 156 7.51 4.36 4.62
N THR A 157 6.64 3.38 4.40
CA THR A 157 5.65 3.43 3.32
C THR A 157 4.24 3.35 3.89
N VAL A 158 3.43 4.35 3.58
CA VAL A 158 2.00 4.39 3.93
C VAL A 158 1.20 3.79 2.78
N ILE A 159 0.32 2.85 3.07
CA ILE A 159 -0.58 2.23 2.08
C ILE A 159 -2.01 2.72 2.31
N ASN A 160 -2.68 3.07 1.22
CA ASN A 160 -4.08 3.51 1.16
C ASN A 160 -4.40 4.78 1.95
N ARG A 161 -3.39 5.64 2.10
CA ARG A 161 -3.56 7.02 2.54
C ARG A 161 -2.45 7.88 1.95
N ILE A 162 -2.78 9.10 1.54
CA ILE A 162 -1.80 10.06 1.05
C ILE A 162 -1.50 11.03 2.20
N PRO A 163 -0.34 10.91 2.86
CA PRO A 163 0.05 11.83 3.92
C PRO A 163 0.39 13.21 3.36
N VAL A 164 0.14 14.26 4.13
CA VAL A 164 0.57 15.63 3.78
C VAL A 164 2.09 15.82 3.97
N GLN A 165 2.76 14.89 4.64
CA GLN A 165 4.19 14.90 4.89
C GLN A 165 4.96 14.38 3.67
N PRO A 166 5.69 15.24 2.94
CA PRO A 166 6.34 14.85 1.68
C PRO A 166 7.50 13.85 1.86
N GLU A 167 8.04 13.73 3.06
CA GLU A 167 9.09 12.77 3.40
C GLU A 167 8.59 11.35 3.57
N LEU A 168 7.29 11.12 3.75
CA LEU A 168 6.70 9.79 3.85
C LEU A 168 6.43 9.22 2.45
N SER A 169 6.92 8.03 2.18
CA SER A 169 6.51 7.28 1.00
C SER A 169 5.07 6.83 1.13
N TRP A 170 4.35 6.78 0.00
CA TRP A 170 2.99 6.29 0.00
C TRP A 170 2.61 5.59 -1.32
N LEU A 171 1.70 4.64 -1.19
CA LEU A 171 1.05 3.91 -2.27
C LEU A 171 -0.46 3.97 -2.05
N SER A 172 -1.21 4.43 -3.02
CA SER A 172 -2.66 4.54 -2.93
C SER A 172 -3.31 4.29 -4.29
N VAL A 173 -4.63 4.22 -4.31
CA VAL A 173 -5.45 4.27 -5.52
C VAL A 173 -6.12 5.64 -5.62
N ASP A 174 -6.61 5.99 -6.80
CA ASP A 174 -7.43 7.20 -6.98
C ASP A 174 -8.88 6.90 -6.61
N TYR A 175 -9.19 7.04 -5.32
CA TYR A 175 -10.53 6.74 -4.78
C TYR A 175 -11.66 7.52 -5.45
N GLU A 176 -11.41 8.78 -5.82
CA GLU A 176 -12.41 9.61 -6.49
C GLU A 176 -12.66 9.13 -7.92
N ALA A 177 -11.58 9.00 -8.71
CA ALA A 177 -11.70 8.61 -10.11
C ALA A 177 -12.26 7.20 -10.26
N GLU A 178 -11.80 6.23 -9.46
CA GLU A 178 -12.27 4.85 -9.53
C GLU A 178 -13.73 4.69 -9.08
N ALA A 179 -14.15 5.44 -8.05
CA ALA A 179 -15.56 5.48 -7.65
C ALA A 179 -16.42 6.12 -8.75
N ALA A 180 -15.96 7.21 -9.37
CA ALA A 180 -16.67 7.86 -10.47
C ALA A 180 -16.80 6.93 -11.69
N GLU A 181 -15.75 6.19 -12.04
CA GLU A 181 -15.77 5.22 -13.14
C GLU A 181 -16.76 4.08 -12.88
N MET A 182 -16.76 3.50 -11.66
CA MET A 182 -17.66 2.40 -11.29
C MET A 182 -19.12 2.84 -11.26
N VAL A 183 -19.42 3.99 -10.65
CA VAL A 183 -20.78 4.54 -10.60
C VAL A 183 -21.23 4.96 -12.00
N GLY A 184 -20.31 5.53 -12.78
CA GLY A 184 -20.53 5.88 -14.17
C GLY A 184 -20.99 4.69 -15.01
N TYR A 185 -20.40 3.51 -14.80
CA TYR A 185 -20.84 2.28 -15.46
C TYR A 185 -22.34 1.98 -15.22
N ALA A 186 -22.81 2.12 -13.97
CA ALA A 186 -24.22 1.93 -13.65
C ALA A 186 -25.12 2.96 -14.34
N LEU A 187 -24.69 4.23 -14.37
CA LEU A 187 -25.44 5.31 -15.04
C LEU A 187 -25.49 5.10 -16.57
N ASP A 188 -24.41 4.59 -17.17
CA ASP A 188 -24.34 4.27 -18.59
C ASP A 188 -25.22 3.07 -18.98
N MET A 189 -25.49 2.16 -18.03
CA MET A 189 -26.51 1.12 -18.18
C MET A 189 -27.95 1.67 -18.16
N GLY A 190 -28.13 2.97 -17.92
CA GLY A 190 -29.43 3.62 -17.81
C GLY A 190 -30.05 3.59 -16.41
N LEU A 191 -29.30 3.12 -15.39
CA LEU A 191 -29.74 3.18 -14.00
C LEU A 191 -29.68 4.62 -13.52
N ARG A 192 -30.70 5.07 -12.79
CA ARG A 192 -30.78 6.46 -12.30
C ARG A 192 -30.84 6.54 -10.78
N ARG A 193 -31.39 5.54 -10.14
CA ARG A 193 -31.48 5.45 -8.69
C ARG A 193 -30.26 4.66 -8.15
N VAL A 194 -29.08 5.30 -8.26
CA VAL A 194 -27.81 4.71 -7.78
C VAL A 194 -27.52 5.24 -6.38
N ALA A 195 -27.76 4.41 -5.38
CA ALA A 195 -27.50 4.73 -3.98
C ALA A 195 -26.02 4.63 -3.62
N ILE A 196 -25.61 5.38 -2.59
CA ILE A 196 -24.31 5.23 -1.93
C ILE A 196 -24.51 4.84 -0.47
N LEU A 197 -23.81 3.79 -0.03
CA LEU A 197 -23.82 3.29 1.35
C LEU A 197 -22.45 3.41 2.01
N GLY A 198 -22.47 3.86 3.28
CA GLY A 198 -21.27 3.93 4.09
C GLY A 198 -20.45 5.20 3.87
N SER A 199 -21.06 6.29 3.40
CA SER A 199 -20.43 7.60 3.41
C SER A 199 -20.07 7.97 4.86
N CYS A 200 -18.77 8.25 5.11
CA CYS A 200 -18.28 8.63 6.43
C CYS A 200 -17.48 9.92 6.34
N PRO A 201 -17.96 11.02 6.93
CA PRO A 201 -17.29 12.33 6.83
C PRO A 201 -15.87 12.37 7.44
N GLY A 202 -15.56 11.44 8.34
CA GLY A 202 -14.27 11.41 9.06
C GLY A 202 -13.16 10.58 8.42
N GLY A 203 -13.44 9.84 7.35
CA GLY A 203 -12.48 8.97 6.66
C GLY A 203 -12.12 9.53 5.28
N GLU A 204 -10.84 9.86 5.04
CA GLU A 204 -10.40 10.43 3.76
C GLU A 204 -10.82 9.59 2.56
N GLY A 205 -10.58 8.27 2.60
CA GLY A 205 -10.98 7.36 1.51
C GLY A 205 -12.50 7.32 1.29
N PHE A 206 -13.31 7.37 2.36
CA PHE A 206 -14.78 7.39 2.25
C PHE A 206 -15.26 8.72 1.66
N ALA A 207 -14.69 9.85 2.08
CA ALA A 207 -15.03 11.16 1.54
C ALA A 207 -14.73 11.25 0.04
N LEU A 208 -13.56 10.77 -0.40
CA LEU A 208 -13.17 10.76 -1.81
C LEU A 208 -14.07 9.85 -2.65
N ARG A 209 -14.46 8.69 -2.15
CA ARG A 209 -15.43 7.80 -2.83
C ARG A 209 -16.81 8.45 -2.96
N THR A 210 -17.23 9.23 -1.94
CA THR A 210 -18.46 10.01 -2.00
C THR A 210 -18.38 11.12 -3.03
N VAL A 211 -17.22 11.81 -3.13
CA VAL A 211 -16.97 12.80 -4.18
C VAL A 211 -17.04 12.14 -5.55
N GLY A 212 -16.42 10.97 -5.73
CA GLY A 212 -16.46 10.19 -6.98
C GLY A 212 -17.88 9.79 -7.37
N TRP A 213 -18.72 9.35 -6.40
CA TRP A 213 -20.13 9.06 -6.65
C TRP A 213 -20.87 10.29 -7.18
N LYS A 214 -20.72 11.45 -6.54
CA LYS A 214 -21.33 12.71 -7.02
C LYS A 214 -20.83 13.10 -8.41
N LYS A 215 -19.51 12.98 -8.63
CA LYS A 215 -18.85 13.31 -9.89
C LYS A 215 -19.39 12.49 -11.06
N ALA A 216 -19.66 11.20 -10.87
CA ALA A 216 -20.23 10.33 -11.90
C ALA A 216 -21.57 10.85 -12.46
N PHE A 217 -22.43 11.41 -11.60
CA PHE A 217 -23.66 12.05 -12.01
C PHE A 217 -23.40 13.36 -12.77
N LEU A 218 -22.56 14.22 -12.19
CA LEU A 218 -22.29 15.55 -12.78
C LEU A 218 -21.64 15.46 -14.15
N GLU A 219 -20.75 14.49 -14.39
CA GLU A 219 -20.13 14.23 -15.69
C GLU A 219 -21.13 13.78 -16.78
N ARG A 220 -22.36 13.44 -16.38
CA ARG A 220 -23.48 13.03 -17.25
C ARG A 220 -24.65 14.02 -17.25
N ASP A 221 -24.39 15.24 -16.78
CA ASP A 221 -25.43 16.29 -16.65
C ASP A 221 -26.61 15.84 -15.77
N LEU A 222 -26.38 14.98 -14.78
CA LEU A 222 -27.36 14.50 -13.82
C LEU A 222 -27.11 15.12 -12.43
N THR A 223 -28.18 15.31 -11.68
CA THR A 223 -28.10 15.77 -10.27
C THR A 223 -27.93 14.55 -9.36
N PRO A 224 -26.89 14.51 -8.50
CA PRO A 224 -26.75 13.45 -7.51
C PRO A 224 -27.94 13.46 -6.53
N PRO A 225 -28.69 12.36 -6.39
CA PRO A 225 -29.89 12.33 -5.55
C PRO A 225 -29.48 12.23 -4.06
N ALA A 226 -29.68 13.30 -3.30
CA ALA A 226 -29.30 13.37 -1.89
C ALA A 226 -30.02 12.29 -1.03
N GLU A 227 -31.25 11.96 -1.38
CA GLU A 227 -32.05 10.94 -0.70
C GLU A 227 -31.52 9.51 -0.90
N LEU A 228 -30.63 9.29 -1.87
CA LEU A 228 -29.97 8.00 -2.11
C LEU A 228 -28.63 7.88 -1.42
N MET A 229 -28.32 8.75 -0.48
CA MET A 229 -27.10 8.67 0.34
C MET A 229 -27.44 8.21 1.73
N LEU A 230 -26.86 7.06 2.14
CA LEU A 230 -26.92 6.58 3.51
C LEU A 230 -25.54 6.73 4.15
N GLU A 231 -25.41 7.69 5.05
CA GLU A 231 -24.18 7.94 5.80
C GLU A 231 -24.03 6.94 6.94
N SER A 232 -22.82 6.43 7.14
CA SER A 232 -22.50 5.63 8.31
C SER A 232 -22.17 6.55 9.48
N GLY A 233 -23.04 6.58 10.47
CA GLY A 233 -22.72 7.13 11.78
C GLY A 233 -21.74 6.23 12.54
N LYS A 234 -21.46 6.55 13.84
CA LYS A 234 -20.58 5.73 14.71
C LYS A 234 -21.07 4.29 14.91
N ALA A 235 -22.33 4.00 14.67
CA ALA A 235 -22.94 2.67 14.73
C ALA A 235 -23.91 2.53 13.55
N PHE A 236 -23.45 1.89 12.48
CA PHE A 236 -24.31 1.54 11.36
C PHE A 236 -25.28 0.43 11.83
N GLN A 237 -26.59 0.70 11.75
CA GLN A 237 -27.61 -0.27 12.20
C GLN A 237 -28.26 -0.96 11.00
N GLU A 238 -28.44 -2.26 11.11
CA GLU A 238 -29.12 -3.07 10.10
C GLU A 238 -30.54 -2.57 9.79
N SER A 239 -31.26 -2.12 10.83
CA SER A 239 -32.61 -1.54 10.70
C SER A 239 -32.66 -0.27 9.84
N GLU A 240 -31.66 0.61 9.97
CA GLU A 240 -31.55 1.81 9.15
C GLU A 240 -31.33 1.46 7.69
N MET A 241 -30.46 0.49 7.42
CA MET A 241 -30.22 -0.04 6.08
C MET A 241 -31.51 -0.60 5.48
N GLN A 242 -32.23 -1.44 6.24
CA GLN A 242 -33.46 -2.06 5.79
C GLN A 242 -34.54 -1.00 5.47
N GLN A 243 -34.70 -0.01 6.34
CA GLN A 243 -35.64 1.11 6.11
C GLN A 243 -35.26 1.88 4.86
N PHE A 244 -33.97 2.27 4.71
CA PHE A 244 -33.47 2.99 3.55
C PHE A 244 -33.76 2.23 2.25
N LEU A 245 -33.47 0.92 2.19
CA LEU A 245 -33.71 0.11 1.00
C LEU A 245 -35.20 -0.01 0.66
N ALA A 246 -36.07 -0.13 1.69
CA ALA A 246 -37.51 -0.22 1.52
C ALA A 246 -38.11 1.09 0.95
N GLU A 247 -37.67 2.23 1.46
CA GLU A 247 -38.14 3.56 1.08
C GLU A 247 -37.59 4.00 -0.26
N GLN A 248 -36.26 3.86 -0.42
CA GLN A 248 -35.57 4.44 -1.57
C GLN A 248 -35.57 3.54 -2.81
N ARG A 249 -35.74 2.22 -2.67
CA ARG A 249 -35.79 1.26 -3.79
C ARG A 249 -34.71 1.54 -4.86
N PRO A 250 -33.43 1.48 -4.52
CA PRO A 250 -32.36 1.76 -5.47
C PRO A 250 -32.31 0.72 -6.60
N GLU A 251 -31.94 1.14 -7.81
CA GLU A 251 -31.66 0.26 -8.94
C GLU A 251 -30.19 -0.24 -8.92
N ALA A 252 -29.32 0.55 -8.31
CA ALA A 252 -27.93 0.17 -8.05
C ALA A 252 -27.49 0.73 -6.70
N ILE A 253 -26.52 0.04 -6.08
CA ILE A 253 -26.00 0.40 -4.76
C ILE A 253 -24.47 0.39 -4.82
N PHE A 254 -23.87 1.56 -4.59
CA PHE A 254 -22.42 1.69 -4.43
C PHE A 254 -22.08 1.65 -2.95
N VAL A 255 -21.38 0.57 -2.54
CA VAL A 255 -20.93 0.35 -1.17
C VAL A 255 -19.49 0.84 -1.06
N THR A 256 -19.27 1.81 -0.19
CA THR A 256 -17.96 2.48 -0.09
C THR A 256 -16.87 1.62 0.53
N ALA A 257 -17.23 0.61 1.32
CA ALA A 257 -16.27 -0.36 1.89
C ALA A 257 -16.94 -1.68 2.19
N GLY A 258 -16.17 -2.73 2.15
CA GLY A 258 -16.63 -4.10 2.35
C GLY A 258 -17.23 -4.38 3.72
N GLU A 259 -16.91 -3.59 4.74
CA GLU A 259 -17.51 -3.74 6.07
C GLU A 259 -19.03 -3.57 6.08
N PHE A 260 -19.58 -2.84 5.08
CA PHE A 260 -21.03 -2.62 4.98
C PHE A 260 -21.78 -3.70 4.20
N MET A 261 -21.03 -4.58 3.50
CA MET A 261 -21.61 -5.59 2.63
C MET A 261 -22.51 -6.59 3.37
N ASN A 262 -22.09 -7.05 4.55
CA ASN A 262 -22.91 -7.99 5.34
C ASN A 262 -24.22 -7.35 5.80
N PHE A 263 -24.20 -6.08 6.21
CA PHE A 263 -25.42 -5.35 6.58
C PHE A 263 -26.36 -5.22 5.38
N LEU A 264 -25.82 -4.89 4.21
CA LEU A 264 -26.59 -4.80 2.97
C LEU A 264 -27.24 -6.14 2.61
N LEU A 265 -26.48 -7.25 2.66
CA LEU A 265 -26.99 -8.57 2.33
C LEU A 265 -28.16 -8.96 3.24
N VAL A 266 -27.96 -8.84 4.56
CA VAL A 266 -28.98 -9.21 5.53
C VAL A 266 -30.22 -8.32 5.41
N ALA A 267 -30.05 -7.00 5.27
CA ALA A 267 -31.16 -6.07 5.13
C ALA A 267 -31.96 -6.33 3.85
N GLY A 268 -31.29 -6.53 2.71
CA GLY A 268 -31.95 -6.80 1.43
C GLY A 268 -32.72 -8.12 1.45
N MET A 269 -32.11 -9.21 1.95
CA MET A 269 -32.77 -10.52 2.05
C MET A 269 -33.96 -10.51 3.00
N ARG A 270 -33.95 -9.73 4.07
CA ARG A 270 -35.09 -9.56 4.98
C ARG A 270 -36.26 -8.81 4.36
N LEU A 271 -35.98 -7.88 3.42
CA LEU A 271 -37.04 -7.21 2.67
C LEU A 271 -37.71 -8.17 1.70
N ASN A 272 -36.93 -8.88 0.91
CA ASN A 272 -37.38 -9.86 -0.07
C ASN A 272 -36.19 -10.75 -0.46
N SER A 273 -36.41 -12.07 -0.51
CA SER A 273 -35.39 -13.03 -0.93
C SER A 273 -34.84 -12.78 -2.35
N CYS A 274 -35.65 -12.13 -3.21
CA CYS A 274 -35.27 -11.75 -4.58
C CYS A 274 -34.84 -10.27 -4.70
N PHE A 275 -34.60 -9.57 -3.60
CA PHE A 275 -34.26 -8.14 -3.62
C PHE A 275 -33.11 -7.80 -4.57
N PHE A 276 -32.08 -8.67 -4.61
CA PHE A 276 -30.88 -8.44 -5.41
C PHE A 276 -30.98 -8.94 -6.87
N ASP A 277 -32.10 -9.56 -7.30
CA ASP A 277 -32.19 -10.12 -8.65
C ASP A 277 -32.10 -9.07 -9.76
N ASP A 278 -32.52 -7.85 -9.47
CA ASP A 278 -32.55 -6.72 -10.41
C ASP A 278 -31.79 -5.48 -9.88
N VAL A 279 -31.06 -5.60 -8.76
CA VAL A 279 -30.26 -4.53 -8.15
C VAL A 279 -28.77 -4.78 -8.39
N LEU A 280 -28.10 -3.84 -9.05
CA LEU A 280 -26.65 -3.90 -9.23
C LEU A 280 -25.96 -3.48 -7.93
N VAL A 281 -25.17 -4.35 -7.33
CA VAL A 281 -24.31 -4.01 -6.20
C VAL A 281 -22.90 -3.72 -6.70
N MET A 282 -22.32 -2.63 -6.25
CA MET A 282 -20.94 -2.22 -6.55
C MET A 282 -20.21 -2.00 -5.23
N CYS A 283 -19.02 -2.59 -5.06
CA CYS A 283 -18.27 -2.48 -3.82
C CYS A 283 -16.82 -2.05 -4.07
N PHE A 284 -16.34 -1.12 -3.24
CA PHE A 284 -14.95 -0.65 -3.30
C PHE A 284 -13.98 -1.60 -2.57
N ASP A 285 -14.28 -2.88 -2.49
CA ASP A 285 -13.40 -3.93 -2.00
C ASP A 285 -13.75 -5.24 -2.72
N ASP A 286 -12.81 -6.16 -2.78
CA ASP A 286 -13.01 -7.45 -3.42
C ASP A 286 -13.58 -8.48 -2.44
N PHE A 287 -14.79 -8.95 -2.73
CA PHE A 287 -15.50 -10.03 -2.01
C PHE A 287 -15.75 -11.22 -2.92
N SER A 288 -15.10 -11.31 -4.06
CA SER A 288 -15.32 -12.35 -5.08
C SER A 288 -15.12 -13.78 -4.56
N GLU A 289 -14.36 -13.97 -3.48
CA GLU A 289 -14.15 -15.28 -2.85
C GLU A 289 -15.36 -15.79 -2.03
N LEU A 290 -16.30 -14.89 -1.67
CA LEU A 290 -17.48 -15.30 -0.89
C LEU A 290 -18.57 -15.84 -1.79
N GLU A 291 -18.91 -17.10 -1.59
CA GLU A 291 -19.90 -17.83 -2.39
C GLU A 291 -21.30 -17.19 -2.34
N ALA A 292 -21.65 -16.58 -1.19
CA ALA A 292 -22.93 -15.90 -0.98
C ALA A 292 -23.20 -14.77 -2.01
N TRP A 293 -22.16 -14.16 -2.57
CA TRP A 293 -22.28 -13.06 -3.54
C TRP A 293 -22.34 -13.50 -5.00
N ARG A 294 -22.15 -14.81 -5.28
CA ARG A 294 -22.13 -15.32 -6.67
C ARG A 294 -23.49 -15.25 -7.36
N SER A 295 -24.56 -15.30 -6.60
CA SER A 295 -25.93 -15.32 -7.12
C SER A 295 -26.53 -13.95 -7.41
N ILE A 296 -25.90 -12.87 -6.93
CA ILE A 296 -26.41 -11.52 -7.13
C ILE A 296 -25.55 -10.75 -8.15
N PRO A 297 -26.13 -9.75 -8.87
CA PRO A 297 -25.34 -8.86 -9.74
C PRO A 297 -24.39 -7.99 -8.91
N ILE A 298 -23.10 -8.31 -8.93
CA ILE A 298 -22.10 -7.57 -8.16
C ILE A 298 -20.86 -7.24 -8.96
N ALA A 299 -20.38 -6.01 -8.82
CA ALA A 299 -19.11 -5.53 -9.33
C ALA A 299 -18.19 -5.11 -8.16
N PHE A 300 -16.90 -5.37 -8.31
CA PHE A 300 -15.89 -5.03 -7.31
C PHE A 300 -14.82 -4.12 -7.89
N ILE A 301 -14.36 -3.16 -7.09
CA ILE A 301 -13.10 -2.46 -7.32
C ILE A 301 -12.01 -3.21 -6.56
N GLN A 302 -11.24 -4.00 -7.28
CA GLN A 302 -10.16 -4.81 -6.72
C GLN A 302 -8.86 -4.00 -6.69
N MET A 303 -8.51 -3.50 -5.51
CA MET A 303 -7.26 -2.77 -5.30
C MET A 303 -6.04 -3.70 -5.48
N PRO A 304 -4.90 -3.22 -6.03
CA PRO A 304 -3.68 -4.00 -6.25
C PRO A 304 -2.87 -4.16 -4.95
N LEU A 305 -3.48 -4.76 -3.91
CA LEU A 305 -2.93 -4.80 -2.55
C LEU A 305 -1.62 -5.61 -2.46
N ARG A 306 -1.51 -6.69 -3.25
CA ARG A 306 -0.27 -7.51 -3.30
C ARG A 306 0.87 -6.74 -3.96
N GLU A 307 0.57 -6.05 -5.04
CA GLU A 307 1.53 -5.21 -5.77
C GLU A 307 1.96 -4.00 -4.93
N MET A 308 1.05 -3.42 -4.15
CA MET A 308 1.37 -2.36 -3.17
C MET A 308 2.31 -2.90 -2.09
N ALA A 309 2.01 -4.06 -1.52
CA ALA A 309 2.85 -4.70 -0.52
C ALA A 309 4.26 -5.01 -1.07
N GLU A 310 4.33 -5.57 -2.28
CA GLU A 310 5.61 -5.84 -2.94
C GLU A 310 6.43 -4.57 -3.21
N ALA A 311 5.78 -3.52 -3.72
CA ALA A 311 6.45 -2.24 -3.97
C ALA A 311 6.96 -1.60 -2.69
N ALA A 312 6.21 -1.68 -1.58
CA ALA A 312 6.63 -1.16 -0.27
C ALA A 312 7.83 -1.93 0.29
N VAL A 313 7.79 -3.28 0.27
CA VAL A 313 8.89 -4.12 0.73
C VAL A 313 10.15 -3.87 -0.10
N ARG A 314 10.02 -3.86 -1.43
CA ARG A 314 11.12 -3.57 -2.34
C ARG A 314 11.74 -2.21 -2.07
N HIS A 315 10.91 -1.17 -1.91
CA HIS A 315 11.38 0.17 -1.59
C HIS A 315 12.20 0.19 -0.29
N ILE A 316 11.76 -0.53 0.74
CA ILE A 316 12.47 -0.60 2.02
C ILE A 316 13.82 -1.34 1.89
N VAL A 317 13.86 -2.44 1.15
CA VAL A 317 15.07 -3.28 1.04
C VAL A 317 16.10 -2.67 0.11
N GLU A 318 15.68 -2.12 -1.04
CA GLU A 318 16.59 -1.59 -2.06
C GLU A 318 17.18 -0.21 -1.73
N TYR A 319 16.54 0.54 -0.82
CA TYR A 319 16.94 1.92 -0.48
C TYR A 319 17.23 2.12 1.02
N PRO A 320 18.20 1.39 1.59
CA PRO A 320 18.59 1.60 2.98
C PRO A 320 19.27 2.97 3.15
N GLY A 321 19.10 3.61 4.29
CA GLY A 321 19.74 4.89 4.60
C GLY A 321 18.87 6.10 4.33
N HIS A 322 19.07 6.83 3.26
CA HIS A 322 18.28 8.01 2.88
C HIS A 322 17.50 7.75 1.59
N PRO A 323 16.41 7.00 1.63
CA PRO A 323 15.64 6.68 0.45
C PRO A 323 14.92 7.91 -0.08
N GLN A 324 14.86 8.03 -1.41
CA GLN A 324 13.92 8.99 -2.01
C GLN A 324 12.51 8.51 -1.74
N PRO A 325 11.58 9.40 -1.34
CA PRO A 325 10.20 9.03 -1.10
C PRO A 325 9.56 8.39 -2.34
N LEU A 326 8.83 7.31 -2.15
CA LEU A 326 8.06 6.63 -3.19
C LEU A 326 6.62 7.12 -3.15
N HIS A 327 6.20 7.91 -4.14
CA HIS A 327 4.83 8.40 -4.26
C HIS A 327 4.20 7.79 -5.51
N ARG A 328 3.14 6.98 -5.35
CA ARG A 328 2.51 6.32 -6.49
C ARG A 328 1.02 6.11 -6.29
N ILE A 329 0.23 6.54 -7.28
CA ILE A 329 -1.12 6.06 -7.50
C ILE A 329 -1.03 4.77 -8.32
N MET A 330 -1.71 3.73 -7.87
CA MET A 330 -1.81 2.44 -8.54
C MET A 330 -3.26 2.26 -9.00
N LYS A 331 -3.45 1.59 -10.14
CA LYS A 331 -4.78 1.40 -10.72
C LYS A 331 -5.40 0.09 -10.21
N SER A 332 -6.65 0.15 -9.74
CA SER A 332 -7.45 -1.01 -9.42
C SER A 332 -8.01 -1.69 -10.66
N ARG A 333 -8.48 -2.90 -10.51
CA ARG A 333 -9.17 -3.66 -11.54
C ARG A 333 -10.65 -3.74 -11.21
N PHE A 334 -11.52 -3.48 -12.18
CA PHE A 334 -12.95 -3.71 -12.05
C PHE A 334 -13.28 -5.16 -12.40
N VAL A 335 -13.96 -5.83 -11.51
CA VAL A 335 -14.36 -7.23 -11.64
C VAL A 335 -15.88 -7.33 -11.60
N PHE A 336 -16.47 -7.87 -12.67
CA PHE A 336 -17.91 -8.05 -12.82
C PHE A 336 -18.23 -9.54 -12.78
N ASN A 337 -19.17 -9.95 -11.93
CA ASN A 337 -19.58 -11.34 -11.91
C ASN A 337 -20.61 -11.67 -13.01
N ALA A 338 -20.96 -12.94 -13.14
CA ALA A 338 -21.93 -13.40 -14.14
C ALA A 338 -23.32 -12.76 -13.98
N GLY A 339 -23.73 -12.41 -12.76
CA GLY A 339 -24.97 -11.70 -12.47
C GLY A 339 -25.03 -10.32 -13.09
N CYS A 340 -23.93 -9.56 -13.06
CA CYS A 340 -23.83 -8.26 -13.75
C CYS A 340 -24.06 -8.39 -15.25
N LEU A 341 -23.46 -9.41 -15.86
CA LEU A 341 -23.62 -9.67 -17.31
C LEU A 341 -25.07 -10.07 -17.66
N ALA A 342 -25.73 -10.83 -16.80
CA ALA A 342 -27.12 -11.22 -16.95
C ALA A 342 -28.06 -10.00 -16.80
N LEU A 343 -27.83 -9.16 -15.81
CA LEU A 343 -28.61 -7.94 -15.60
C LEU A 343 -28.50 -6.98 -16.78
N ASN A 344 -27.29 -6.83 -17.33
CA ASN A 344 -27.03 -5.99 -18.52
C ASN A 344 -27.80 -6.48 -19.73
N ARG A 345 -27.83 -7.81 -19.97
CA ARG A 345 -28.61 -8.43 -21.08
C ARG A 345 -30.11 -8.27 -20.91
N LYS A 346 -30.66 -8.40 -19.68
CA LYS A 346 -32.08 -8.18 -19.40
C LYS A 346 -32.54 -6.74 -19.73
N ARG A 347 -31.64 -5.77 -19.64
CA ARG A 347 -31.90 -4.35 -19.91
C ARG A 347 -31.63 -3.94 -21.35
N GLY A 348 -31.28 -4.87 -22.25
CA GLY A 348 -31.25 -4.65 -23.70
C GLY A 348 -30.01 -3.90 -24.22
N LYS A 349 -28.90 -4.02 -23.55
CA LYS A 349 -27.60 -3.47 -24.01
C LYS A 349 -26.55 -4.55 -24.13
#